data_d13c290b574462b8c298e9b31b5ca330
#
_entry.id   d13c290b574462b8c298e9b31b5ca330
#
_cell.length_a   1.000
_cell.length_b   1.000
_cell.length_c   1.000
_cell.angle_alpha   90.00
_cell.angle_beta   90.00
_cell.angle_gamma   90.00
#
_symmetry.space_group_name_H-M   'P 1'
#
loop_
_entity.id
_entity.type
_entity.pdbx_description
1 polymer ?
#
loop_
_entity_poly.entity_id
_entity_poly.type
_entity_poly.pdbx_seq_one_letter_code
_entity_poly.pdbx_strand_id
1 'polypeptide(L)'
;MKYPILLPNIFDHPFTYESNLKLDTGDFVIVPFGKLKLTGVVWNEFENNNKKNFKVKRIYKKLKISALKKDTIKFLNWFSKYNLVPLGMTLKMSLLSNNAIEKFAEEKYRNYEVNIKDHSFKLSQEQKKSLRLMNKFSDKFRVH
;
A
#
# COMPACT_ATOMS: atom_id res chain seq x y z
N MET A 1 10.13 19.54 4.05
CA MET A 1 9.26 19.36 2.87
C MET A 1 7.87 18.97 3.32
N LYS A 2 6.81 19.32 2.55
CA LYS A 2 5.42 18.94 2.84
C LYS A 2 5.02 17.77 1.95
N TYR A 3 4.29 16.81 2.53
CA TYR A 3 3.89 15.58 1.84
C TYR A 3 2.40 15.31 2.05
N PRO A 4 1.65 14.93 1.00
CA PRO A 4 0.28 14.46 1.13
C PRO A 4 0.28 13.02 1.64
N ILE A 5 -0.33 12.77 2.78
CA ILE A 5 -0.42 11.44 3.40
C ILE A 5 -1.87 11.00 3.43
N LEU A 6 -2.18 9.91 2.74
CA LEU A 6 -3.48 9.27 2.83
C LEU A 6 -3.51 8.36 4.06
N LEU A 7 -4.55 8.54 4.87
CA LEU A 7 -4.76 7.76 6.09
C LEU A 7 -5.88 6.72 5.88
N PRO A 8 -5.78 5.53 6.47
CA PRO A 8 -6.82 4.49 6.38
C PRO A 8 -8.01 4.83 7.30
N ASN A 9 -8.78 5.83 6.91
CA ASN A 9 -9.93 6.34 7.65
C ASN A 9 -11.09 6.71 6.72
N ILE A 10 -12.11 7.41 7.23
CA ILE A 10 -13.32 7.77 6.50
C ILE A 10 -13.16 8.99 5.55
N PHE A 11 -12.00 9.63 5.53
CA PHE A 11 -11.79 10.82 4.71
C PHE A 11 -11.44 10.47 3.27
N ASP A 12 -11.91 11.29 2.35
CA ASP A 12 -11.73 11.11 0.92
C ASP A 12 -10.53 11.88 0.34
N HIS A 13 -9.61 12.29 1.20
CA HIS A 13 -8.46 13.10 0.80
C HIS A 13 -7.23 12.84 1.67
N PRO A 14 -6.01 13.02 1.12
CA PRO A 14 -4.79 13.04 1.90
C PRO A 14 -4.71 14.25 2.82
N PHE A 15 -3.96 14.11 3.92
CA PHE A 15 -3.62 15.20 4.84
C PHE A 15 -2.19 15.65 4.61
N THR A 16 -1.93 16.94 4.77
CA THR A 16 -0.58 17.49 4.63
C THR A 16 0.21 17.35 5.92
N TYR A 17 1.39 16.73 5.81
CA TYR A 17 2.37 16.60 6.90
C TYR A 17 3.74 17.11 6.47
N GLU A 18 4.58 17.48 7.44
CA GLU A 18 5.97 17.88 7.21
C GLU A 18 6.94 16.77 7.56
N SER A 19 8.02 16.67 6.78
CA SER A 19 9.15 15.78 7.07
C SER A 19 10.46 16.39 6.59
N ASN A 20 11.54 16.08 7.32
CA ASN A 20 12.91 16.32 6.88
C ASN A 20 13.45 15.15 6.04
N LEU A 21 12.75 14.00 6.07
CA LEU A 21 13.12 12.83 5.28
C LEU A 21 12.64 13.01 3.84
N LYS A 22 13.45 12.53 2.90
CA LYS A 22 13.02 12.38 1.51
C LYS A 22 12.06 11.19 1.43
N LEU A 23 10.84 11.46 0.99
CA LEU A 23 9.78 10.46 0.85
C LEU A 23 9.31 10.42 -0.59
N ASP A 24 9.02 9.21 -1.06
CA ASP A 24 8.48 8.96 -2.39
C ASP A 24 7.00 8.50 -2.29
N THR A 25 6.24 8.70 -3.35
CA THR A 25 4.85 8.21 -3.43
C THR A 25 4.80 6.70 -3.21
N GLY A 26 3.92 6.27 -2.32
CA GLY A 26 3.78 4.87 -1.90
C GLY A 26 4.52 4.53 -0.61
N ASP A 27 5.41 5.39 -0.11
CA ASP A 27 6.10 5.16 1.16
C ASP A 27 5.11 5.10 2.33
N PHE A 28 5.34 4.14 3.22
CA PHE A 28 4.58 4.03 4.46
C PHE A 28 5.22 4.84 5.57
N VAL A 29 4.40 5.62 6.26
CA VAL A 29 4.83 6.52 7.32
C VAL A 29 3.91 6.44 8.54
N ILE A 30 4.45 6.73 9.72
CA ILE A 30 3.65 6.90 10.93
C ILE A 30 3.48 8.38 11.19
N VAL A 31 2.24 8.82 11.35
CA VAL A 31 1.86 10.21 11.57
C VAL A 31 0.95 10.39 12.79
N PRO A 32 0.97 11.57 13.43
CA PRO A 32 0.02 11.92 14.48
C PRO A 32 -1.33 12.30 13.88
N PHE A 33 -2.39 11.63 14.32
CA PHE A 33 -3.76 11.97 13.96
C PHE A 33 -4.65 12.07 15.21
N GLY A 34 -5.06 13.26 15.57
CA GLY A 34 -5.67 13.53 16.87
C GLY A 34 -4.74 13.16 18.02
N LYS A 35 -5.17 12.26 18.88
CA LYS A 35 -4.39 11.67 20.00
C LYS A 35 -3.69 10.35 19.61
N LEU A 36 -3.97 9.84 18.41
CA LEU A 36 -3.47 8.54 17.93
C LEU A 36 -2.26 8.71 17.01
N LYS A 37 -1.51 7.63 16.85
CA LYS A 37 -0.52 7.45 15.79
C LYS A 37 -1.12 6.52 14.77
N LEU A 38 -1.14 6.93 13.51
CA LEU A 38 -1.67 6.11 12.41
C LEU A 38 -0.60 5.87 11.37
N THR A 39 -0.64 4.69 10.78
CA THR A 39 0.14 4.38 9.59
C THR A 39 -0.61 4.93 8.38
N GLY A 40 0.09 5.74 7.58
CA GLY A 40 -0.43 6.31 6.34
C GLY A 40 0.51 6.03 5.18
N VAL A 41 0.09 6.38 3.99
CA VAL A 41 0.85 6.21 2.75
C VAL A 41 1.05 7.58 2.10
N VAL A 42 2.28 7.86 1.66
CA VAL A 42 2.56 9.05 0.84
C VAL A 42 1.78 8.92 -0.45
N TRP A 43 0.87 9.88 -0.68
CA TRP A 43 -0.03 9.85 -1.83
C TRP A 43 0.39 10.83 -2.92
N ASN A 44 -0.34 10.81 -4.02
CA ASN A 44 -0.17 11.81 -5.06
C ASN A 44 -0.63 13.18 -4.55
N GLU A 45 -0.11 14.26 -5.16
CA GLU A 45 -0.53 15.62 -4.86
C GLU A 45 -2.06 15.73 -4.99
N PHE A 46 -2.65 16.36 -3.99
CA PHE A 46 -4.05 16.70 -3.96
C PHE A 46 -4.14 18.22 -3.91
N GLU A 47 -4.88 18.83 -4.82
CA GLU A 47 -5.17 20.26 -4.78
C GLU A 47 -6.01 20.56 -3.54
N ASN A 48 -5.34 20.96 -2.47
CA ASN A 48 -6.01 21.38 -1.26
C ASN A 48 -6.47 22.85 -1.43
N ASN A 49 -7.68 23.04 -1.94
CA ASN A 49 -8.28 24.35 -2.10
C ASN A 49 -8.66 25.02 -0.77
N ASN A 50 -8.43 24.37 0.36
CA ASN A 50 -8.71 24.92 1.69
C ASN A 50 -7.58 25.82 2.16
N LYS A 51 -7.74 27.13 1.97
CA LYS A 51 -6.87 28.22 2.45
C LYS A 51 -6.88 28.39 4.00
N LYS A 52 -7.32 27.42 4.77
CA LYS A 52 -7.26 27.52 6.23
C LYS A 52 -5.85 27.20 6.71
N ASN A 53 -5.23 28.11 7.44
CA ASN A 53 -3.93 27.95 8.06
C ASN A 53 -3.99 26.93 9.20
N PHE A 54 -3.92 25.64 8.87
CA PHE A 54 -3.76 24.60 9.87
C PHE A 54 -2.29 24.43 10.24
N LYS A 55 -2.01 24.24 11.52
CA LYS A 55 -0.67 23.87 11.98
C LYS A 55 -0.33 22.50 11.43
N VAL A 56 0.60 22.46 10.47
CA VAL A 56 1.07 21.22 9.85
C VAL A 56 1.82 20.40 10.91
N LYS A 57 1.45 19.14 11.06
CA LYS A 57 2.12 18.21 11.99
C LYS A 57 3.25 17.49 11.29
N ARG A 58 4.24 17.03 12.07
CA ARG A 58 5.40 16.30 11.55
C ARG A 58 5.15 14.81 11.51
N ILE A 59 5.72 14.16 10.48
CA ILE A 59 5.80 12.69 10.36
C ILE A 59 6.72 12.16 11.46
N TYR A 60 6.32 11.10 12.16
CA TYR A 60 7.15 10.48 13.20
C TYR A 60 8.30 9.67 12.59
N LYS A 61 8.00 8.76 11.66
CA LYS A 61 9.00 7.93 11.00
C LYS A 61 8.49 7.38 9.68
N LYS A 62 9.43 7.04 8.78
CA LYS A 62 9.21 6.20 7.60
C LYS A 62 9.37 4.74 8.01
N LEU A 63 8.48 3.86 7.57
CA LEU A 63 8.59 2.42 7.77
C LEU A 63 9.57 1.82 6.75
N LYS A 64 10.36 0.83 7.20
CA LYS A 64 11.34 0.12 6.36
C LYS A 64 10.68 -1.07 5.64
N ILE A 65 9.61 -0.80 4.89
CA ILE A 65 8.88 -1.78 4.09
C ILE A 65 8.82 -1.29 2.64
N SER A 66 8.53 -2.21 1.73
CA SER A 66 8.37 -1.86 0.31
C SER A 66 7.24 -0.85 0.12
N ALA A 67 7.49 0.17 -0.69
CA ALA A 67 6.49 1.16 -1.02
C ALA A 67 5.29 0.54 -1.76
N LEU A 68 4.12 1.12 -1.58
CA LEU A 68 2.93 0.73 -2.33
C LEU A 68 3.15 1.01 -3.82
N LYS A 69 2.92 0.01 -4.66
CA LYS A 69 3.17 0.12 -6.11
C LYS A 69 2.26 1.18 -6.75
N LYS A 70 2.79 1.89 -7.73
CA LYS A 70 2.05 2.94 -8.47
C LYS A 70 0.74 2.42 -9.09
N ASP A 71 0.74 1.19 -9.58
CA ASP A 71 -0.47 0.61 -10.18
C ASP A 71 -1.53 0.27 -9.12
N THR A 72 -1.11 -0.12 -7.92
CA THR A 72 -2.03 -0.27 -6.77
C THR A 72 -2.65 1.08 -6.40
N ILE A 73 -1.86 2.16 -6.37
CA ILE A 73 -2.37 3.53 -6.12
C ILE A 73 -3.40 3.93 -7.18
N LYS A 74 -3.11 3.69 -8.46
CA LYS A 74 -4.06 3.96 -9.56
C LYS A 74 -5.35 3.16 -9.41
N PHE A 75 -5.22 1.87 -9.08
CA PHE A 75 -6.36 0.99 -8.83
C PHE A 75 -7.22 1.50 -7.67
N LEU A 76 -6.62 1.86 -6.54
CA LEU A 76 -7.36 2.36 -5.38
C LEU A 76 -8.09 3.67 -5.69
N ASN A 77 -7.47 4.58 -6.43
CA ASN A 77 -8.11 5.82 -6.89
C ASN A 77 -9.31 5.53 -7.81
N TRP A 78 -9.16 4.62 -8.76
CA TRP A 78 -10.24 4.19 -9.64
C TRP A 78 -11.37 3.52 -8.85
N PHE A 79 -11.03 2.58 -7.96
CA PHE A 79 -11.99 1.83 -7.15
C PHE A 79 -12.83 2.75 -6.23
N SER A 80 -12.17 3.71 -5.58
CA SER A 80 -12.82 4.73 -4.77
C SER A 80 -13.88 5.50 -5.56
N LYS A 81 -13.51 6.01 -6.74
CA LYS A 81 -14.40 6.77 -7.62
C LYS A 81 -15.55 5.90 -8.18
N TYR A 82 -15.24 4.70 -8.62
CA TYR A 82 -16.22 3.79 -9.22
C TYR A 82 -17.28 3.34 -8.20
N ASN A 83 -16.86 3.04 -6.98
CA ASN A 83 -17.78 2.56 -5.93
C ASN A 83 -18.31 3.68 -5.02
N LEU A 84 -17.96 4.94 -5.25
CA LEU A 84 -18.33 6.09 -4.41
C LEU A 84 -17.94 5.88 -2.94
N VAL A 85 -16.81 5.22 -2.69
CA VAL A 85 -16.26 4.95 -1.36
C VAL A 85 -15.14 5.94 -1.07
N PRO A 86 -15.07 6.55 0.13
CA PRO A 86 -13.97 7.44 0.49
C PRO A 86 -12.61 6.79 0.28
N LEU A 87 -11.66 7.53 -0.29
CA LEU A 87 -10.34 7.02 -0.66
C LEU A 87 -9.57 6.42 0.54
N GLY A 88 -9.68 7.05 1.73
CA GLY A 88 -9.09 6.50 2.96
C GLY A 88 -9.71 5.17 3.39
N MET A 89 -11.00 4.94 3.15
CA MET A 89 -11.64 3.64 3.38
C MET A 89 -11.15 2.59 2.40
N THR A 90 -10.98 2.95 1.13
CA THR A 90 -10.42 2.07 0.11
C THR A 90 -9.00 1.64 0.49
N LEU A 91 -8.17 2.57 0.97
CA LEU A 91 -6.85 2.26 1.51
C LEU A 91 -6.96 1.31 2.71
N LYS A 92 -7.87 1.56 3.64
CA LYS A 92 -8.10 0.70 4.82
C LYS A 92 -8.44 -0.73 4.43
N MET A 93 -9.27 -0.93 3.41
CA MET A 93 -9.61 -2.27 2.91
C MET A 93 -8.40 -3.01 2.33
N SER A 94 -7.46 -2.29 1.72
CA SER A 94 -6.25 -2.89 1.14
C SER A 94 -5.16 -3.19 2.17
N LEU A 95 -5.14 -2.48 3.29
CA LEU A 95 -4.13 -2.61 4.36
C LEU A 95 -4.56 -3.58 5.46
N LEU A 96 -5.07 -4.72 5.17
CA LEU A 96 -5.60 -5.78 6.05
C LEU A 96 -5.42 -5.58 7.58
N SER A 97 -4.23 -5.16 8.04
CA SER A 97 -3.93 -4.93 9.46
C SER A 97 -2.73 -3.98 9.61
N ASN A 98 -2.86 -2.98 10.48
CA ASN A 98 -1.73 -2.12 10.86
C ASN A 98 -0.58 -2.92 11.47
N ASN A 99 -0.89 -3.96 12.25
CA ASN A 99 0.12 -4.82 12.87
C ASN A 99 0.97 -5.55 11.81
N ALA A 100 0.37 -6.01 10.72
CA ALA A 100 1.11 -6.67 9.65
C ALA A 100 2.08 -5.72 8.95
N ILE A 101 1.75 -4.44 8.87
CA ILE A 101 2.58 -3.42 8.24
C ILE A 101 3.67 -2.93 9.21
N GLU A 102 3.32 -2.70 10.48
CA GLU A 102 4.24 -2.14 11.48
C GLU A 102 5.26 -3.18 11.97
N LYS A 103 4.86 -4.45 12.06
CA LYS A 103 5.66 -5.58 12.54
C LYS A 103 6.31 -6.41 11.44
N PHE A 104 6.15 -6.02 10.18
CA PHE A 104 6.72 -6.74 9.03
C PHE A 104 8.26 -6.89 9.11
N ALA A 105 8.93 -6.02 9.87
CA ALA A 105 10.38 -6.06 10.08
C ALA A 105 10.82 -7.03 11.20
N GLU A 106 9.91 -7.64 11.94
CA GLU A 106 10.27 -8.66 12.91
C GLU A 106 10.71 -9.93 12.17
N GLU A 107 11.93 -10.39 12.44
CA GLU A 107 12.61 -11.54 11.79
C GLU A 107 11.79 -12.82 11.80
N LYS A 108 10.78 -12.91 12.65
CA LYS A 108 9.91 -14.07 12.83
C LYS A 108 9.24 -14.57 11.54
N TYR A 109 9.08 -13.70 10.53
CA TYR A 109 8.45 -14.06 9.24
C TYR A 109 9.46 -14.19 8.10
N ARG A 110 10.73 -13.78 8.29
CA ARG A 110 11.77 -13.90 7.25
C ARG A 110 12.29 -15.31 7.07
N ASN A 111 12.15 -16.15 8.10
CA ASN A 111 12.71 -17.51 8.13
C ASN A 111 11.65 -18.60 7.91
N TYR A 112 10.50 -18.25 7.35
CA TYR A 112 9.60 -19.28 6.82
C TYR A 112 10.18 -19.76 5.48
N GLU A 113 11.17 -20.66 5.56
CA GLU A 113 11.43 -21.57 4.47
C GLU A 113 10.18 -22.44 4.31
N VAL A 114 9.39 -22.11 3.30
CA VAL A 114 8.32 -23.02 2.85
C VAL A 114 9.05 -24.25 2.34
N ASN A 115 9.22 -25.24 3.18
CA ASN A 115 9.74 -26.54 2.81
C ASN A 115 8.66 -27.20 1.94
N ILE A 116 8.63 -26.80 0.67
CA ILE A 116 7.84 -27.50 -0.34
C ILE A 116 8.52 -28.86 -0.46
N LYS A 117 8.04 -29.82 0.34
CA LYS A 117 8.37 -31.22 0.09
C LYS A 117 8.07 -31.42 -1.38
N ASP A 118 9.08 -31.84 -2.13
CA ASP A 118 8.98 -32.15 -3.54
C ASP A 118 7.92 -33.24 -3.77
N HIS A 119 6.66 -32.83 -3.75
CA HIS A 119 5.60 -33.64 -4.27
C HIS A 119 5.77 -33.53 -5.80
N SER A 120 6.39 -34.54 -6.39
CA SER A 120 6.52 -34.67 -7.83
C SER A 120 5.14 -34.85 -8.47
N PHE A 121 4.39 -33.77 -8.55
CA PHE A 121 3.13 -33.75 -9.27
C PHE A 121 3.41 -33.90 -10.76
N LYS A 122 2.95 -34.99 -11.36
CA LYS A 122 2.95 -35.14 -12.81
C LYS A 122 1.85 -34.28 -13.39
N LEU A 123 2.25 -33.09 -13.88
CA LEU A 123 1.33 -32.19 -14.56
C LEU A 123 0.76 -32.86 -15.82
N SER A 124 -0.54 -32.71 -16.08
CA SER A 124 -1.17 -33.06 -17.35
C SER A 124 -0.57 -32.26 -18.50
N GLN A 125 -0.81 -32.70 -19.74
CA GLN A 125 -0.31 -31.96 -20.91
C GLN A 125 -0.91 -30.56 -20.99
N GLU A 126 -2.18 -30.41 -20.64
CA GLU A 126 -2.87 -29.10 -20.61
C GLU A 126 -2.31 -28.18 -19.55
N GLN A 127 -2.08 -28.70 -18.33
CA GLN A 127 -1.44 -27.94 -17.25
C GLN A 127 -0.03 -27.46 -17.63
N LYS A 128 0.76 -28.33 -18.30
CA LYS A 128 2.10 -27.94 -18.84
C LYS A 128 2.00 -26.85 -19.90
N LYS A 129 0.98 -26.90 -20.76
CA LYS A 129 0.74 -25.88 -21.79
C LYS A 129 0.35 -24.54 -21.14
N SER A 130 -0.57 -24.57 -20.17
CA SER A 130 -0.98 -23.39 -19.43
C SER A 130 0.18 -22.77 -18.64
N LEU A 131 0.99 -23.56 -17.95
CA LEU A 131 2.17 -23.11 -17.23
C LEU A 131 3.19 -22.43 -18.15
N ARG A 132 3.44 -22.99 -19.34
CA ARG A 132 4.33 -22.38 -20.35
C ARG A 132 3.79 -21.03 -20.83
N LEU A 133 2.46 -20.92 -21.02
CA LEU A 133 1.83 -19.66 -21.41
C LEU A 133 1.89 -18.62 -20.28
N MET A 134 1.70 -19.03 -19.03
CA MET A 134 1.83 -18.14 -17.88
C MET A 134 3.26 -17.59 -17.76
N ASN A 135 4.27 -18.46 -17.85
CA ASN A 135 5.68 -18.05 -17.75
C ASN A 135 6.12 -17.13 -18.91
N LYS A 136 5.54 -17.31 -20.11
CA LYS A 136 5.85 -16.44 -21.26
C LYS A 136 5.35 -15.00 -21.11
N PHE A 137 4.40 -14.76 -20.20
CA PHE A 137 3.70 -13.48 -20.04
C PHE A 137 3.53 -13.12 -18.56
N SER A 138 4.57 -13.35 -17.78
CA SER A 138 4.58 -13.13 -16.32
C SER A 138 4.13 -11.72 -15.87
N ASP A 139 4.26 -10.73 -16.76
CA ASP A 139 3.99 -9.32 -16.45
C ASP A 139 2.55 -8.89 -16.81
N LYS A 140 1.71 -9.79 -17.31
CA LYS A 140 0.33 -9.48 -17.70
C LYS A 140 -0.67 -10.31 -16.91
N PHE A 141 -1.66 -9.61 -16.32
CA PHE A 141 -2.81 -10.28 -15.72
C PHE A 141 -3.59 -11.07 -16.78
N ARG A 142 -3.93 -12.33 -16.48
CA ARG A 142 -4.71 -13.20 -17.37
C ARG A 142 -5.77 -13.96 -16.60
N VAL A 143 -6.95 -14.03 -17.19
CA VAL A 143 -8.02 -14.93 -16.77
C VAL A 143 -8.01 -16.13 -17.71
N HIS A 144 -7.97 -17.33 -17.14
CA HIS A 144 -8.08 -18.60 -17.85
C HIS A 144 -9.30 -19.36 -17.37
#